data_8f16ab33f77cacc1c0c9bc42e4601fb4
#
_entry.id   8f16ab33f77cacc1c0c9bc42e4601fb4
#
_cell.length_a   1.000
_cell.length_b   1.000
_cell.length_c   1.000
_cell.angle_alpha   90.00
_cell.angle_beta   90.00
_cell.angle_gamma   90.00
#
_symmetry.space_group_name_H-M   'P 1'
#
loop_
_entity.id
_entity.type
_entity.pdbx_description
1 polymer ?
#
loop_
_entity_poly.entity_id
_entity_poly.type
_entity_poly.pdbx_seq_one_letter_code
_entity_poly.pdbx_strand_id
1 'polypeptide(L)'
;IINALLLGQRQDISKELTANYSKAGAIHILAVSGLHVGIILWMLSFVLKPLERYKKGKVIKLVLVVLFLWFFAVLAGMSASVTRAVTMFSAIAIGQFFNKRNAIEQSLIFSMFLLLLLKPLFLFDVGFQLSYLAVFGIIWVQPVFYQLWKPKYYIIDKGWQLFTVSLAALIGVLPLSLFYFHQFPGLFFVSNLLIIPFLGIILSTGIIVLVLSYYSLLPAFMVTIYGGIISVLNKTVVFIAKQEAFLFSDISFSAVKMFLLYLLIIAYFQFILK
;
A
#
# COMPACT_ATOMS: atom_id res chain seq x y z
N ILE A 1 -0.41 -11.23 -15.20
CA ILE A 1 -0.55 -10.95 -13.76
C ILE A 1 0.80 -10.54 -13.16
N ILE A 2 1.90 -11.27 -13.40
CA ILE A 2 3.24 -10.94 -12.87
C ILE A 2 3.62 -9.51 -13.26
N ASN A 3 3.50 -9.14 -14.54
CA ASN A 3 3.78 -7.79 -15.03
C ASN A 3 2.91 -6.73 -14.35
N ALA A 4 1.66 -7.07 -14.02
CA ALA A 4 0.79 -6.13 -13.31
C ALA A 4 1.20 -5.96 -11.85
N LEU A 5 1.54 -7.04 -11.16
CA LEU A 5 1.94 -6.99 -9.75
C LEU A 5 3.33 -6.36 -9.56
N LEU A 6 4.28 -6.59 -10.48
CA LEU A 6 5.64 -6.06 -10.37
C LEU A 6 5.80 -4.68 -11.01
N LEU A 7 5.19 -4.44 -12.17
CA LEU A 7 5.41 -3.24 -13.00
C LEU A 7 4.13 -2.42 -13.24
N GLY A 8 2.97 -2.89 -12.79
CA GLY A 8 1.69 -2.20 -12.99
C GLY A 8 1.10 -2.32 -14.39
N GLN A 9 1.67 -3.17 -15.25
CA GLN A 9 1.19 -3.40 -16.62
C GLN A 9 -0.04 -4.31 -16.61
N ARG A 10 -1.23 -3.76 -16.89
CA ARG A 10 -2.51 -4.47 -16.80
C ARG A 10 -3.04 -4.97 -18.14
N GLN A 11 -2.32 -4.74 -19.23
CA GLN A 11 -2.80 -5.02 -20.60
C GLN A 11 -3.20 -6.48 -20.80
N ASP A 12 -2.52 -7.40 -20.13
CA ASP A 12 -2.72 -8.86 -20.25
C ASP A 12 -3.70 -9.43 -19.20
N ILE A 13 -4.39 -8.58 -18.42
CA ILE A 13 -5.33 -9.06 -17.40
C ILE A 13 -6.73 -9.13 -17.97
N SER A 14 -7.39 -10.30 -17.82
CA SER A 14 -8.77 -10.45 -18.25
C SER A 14 -9.71 -9.53 -17.47
N LYS A 15 -10.78 -9.06 -18.14
CA LYS A 15 -11.82 -8.24 -17.51
C LYS A 15 -12.47 -8.97 -16.33
N GLU A 16 -12.67 -10.28 -16.45
CA GLU A 16 -13.21 -11.13 -15.40
C GLU A 16 -12.34 -11.12 -14.14
N LEU A 17 -11.02 -11.29 -14.29
CA LEU A 17 -10.11 -11.26 -13.17
C LEU A 17 -10.09 -9.88 -12.50
N THR A 18 -10.09 -8.81 -13.30
CA THR A 18 -10.19 -7.43 -12.78
C THR A 18 -11.46 -7.21 -11.97
N ALA A 19 -12.61 -7.73 -12.45
CA ALA A 19 -13.88 -7.67 -11.74
C ALA A 19 -13.81 -8.45 -10.41
N ASN A 20 -13.20 -9.64 -10.39
CA ASN A 20 -13.03 -10.42 -9.17
C ASN A 20 -12.16 -9.70 -8.13
N TYR A 21 -11.07 -9.06 -8.55
CA TYR A 21 -10.25 -8.24 -7.65
C TYR A 21 -11.03 -7.01 -7.12
N SER A 22 -11.92 -6.42 -7.93
CA SER A 22 -12.78 -5.32 -7.49
C SER A 22 -13.79 -5.78 -6.43
N LYS A 23 -14.52 -6.87 -6.70
CA LYS A 23 -15.50 -7.46 -5.76
C LYS A 23 -14.86 -7.88 -4.44
N ALA A 24 -13.64 -8.41 -4.48
CA ALA A 24 -12.87 -8.75 -3.28
C ALA A 24 -12.32 -7.53 -2.53
N GLY A 25 -12.49 -6.29 -3.04
CA GLY A 25 -11.90 -5.08 -2.44
C GLY A 25 -10.39 -4.97 -2.63
N ALA A 26 -9.80 -5.79 -3.52
CA ALA A 26 -8.36 -5.92 -3.73
C ALA A 26 -7.87 -5.30 -5.05
N ILE A 27 -8.70 -4.51 -5.75
CA ILE A 27 -8.36 -3.90 -7.04
C ILE A 27 -7.10 -3.02 -6.98
N HIS A 28 -6.86 -2.39 -5.83
CA HIS A 28 -5.69 -1.56 -5.57
C HIS A 28 -4.36 -2.34 -5.61
N ILE A 29 -4.39 -3.67 -5.51
CA ILE A 29 -3.22 -4.56 -5.53
C ILE A 29 -2.77 -4.83 -6.97
N LEU A 30 -3.71 -4.86 -7.93
CA LEU A 30 -3.37 -4.99 -9.37
C LEU A 30 -2.72 -3.72 -9.94
N ALA A 31 -2.81 -2.60 -9.25
CA ALA A 31 -2.03 -1.40 -9.58
C ALA A 31 -0.79 -1.35 -8.69
N VAL A 32 0.32 -0.89 -9.21
CA VAL A 32 1.43 -0.54 -8.34
C VAL A 32 0.97 0.55 -7.38
N SER A 33 0.95 0.22 -6.11
CA SER A 33 0.42 1.04 -5.03
C SER A 33 1.53 1.49 -4.08
N GLY A 34 1.18 2.34 -3.12
CA GLY A 34 2.08 2.71 -2.04
C GLY A 34 2.64 1.50 -1.27
N LEU A 35 1.85 0.44 -1.13
CA LEU A 35 2.31 -0.80 -0.47
C LEU A 35 3.48 -1.45 -1.23
N HIS A 36 3.44 -1.50 -2.57
CA HIS A 36 4.54 -2.01 -3.39
C HIS A 36 5.83 -1.21 -3.16
N VAL A 37 5.72 0.12 -3.22
CA VAL A 37 6.87 1.02 -2.99
C VAL A 37 7.39 0.88 -1.55
N GLY A 38 6.50 0.72 -0.58
CA GLY A 38 6.87 0.47 0.82
C GLY A 38 7.63 -0.85 1.02
N ILE A 39 7.22 -1.92 0.36
CA ILE A 39 7.92 -3.21 0.39
C ILE A 39 9.30 -3.07 -0.27
N ILE A 40 9.39 -2.39 -1.42
CA ILE A 40 10.67 -2.14 -2.10
C ILE A 40 11.60 -1.30 -1.20
N LEU A 41 11.10 -0.24 -0.57
CA LEU A 41 11.86 0.55 0.40
C LEU A 41 12.39 -0.31 1.55
N TRP A 42 11.56 -1.17 2.11
CA TRP A 42 11.96 -2.09 3.17
C TRP A 42 13.06 -3.05 2.70
N MET A 43 12.90 -3.65 1.52
CA MET A 43 13.91 -4.55 0.92
C MET A 43 15.23 -3.83 0.66
N LEU A 44 15.19 -2.65 0.05
CA LEU A 44 16.38 -1.83 -0.21
C LEU A 44 17.07 -1.45 1.11
N SER A 45 16.29 -1.05 2.12
CA SER A 45 16.82 -0.70 3.44
C SER A 45 17.52 -1.87 4.13
N PHE A 46 16.98 -3.10 3.92
CA PHE A 46 17.57 -4.33 4.44
C PHE A 46 18.85 -4.70 3.69
N VAL A 47 18.82 -4.75 2.36
CA VAL A 47 19.97 -5.11 1.51
C VAL A 47 21.12 -4.10 1.66
N LEU A 48 20.81 -2.82 1.79
CA LEU A 48 21.81 -1.76 1.93
C LEU A 48 22.23 -1.51 3.39
N LYS A 49 21.70 -2.26 4.36
CA LYS A 49 22.06 -2.14 5.79
C LYS A 49 23.58 -2.30 6.06
N PRO A 50 24.32 -3.23 5.39
CA PRO A 50 25.76 -3.35 5.59
C PRO A 50 26.56 -2.08 5.30
N LEU A 51 26.07 -1.21 4.41
CA LEU A 51 26.74 0.06 4.09
C LEU A 51 26.84 0.99 5.31
N GLU A 52 25.92 0.87 6.29
CA GLU A 52 25.92 1.71 7.49
C GLU A 52 27.17 1.53 8.36
N ARG A 53 27.94 0.46 8.13
CA ARG A 53 29.23 0.21 8.81
C ARG A 53 30.33 1.17 8.37
N TYR A 54 30.21 1.80 7.19
CA TYR A 54 31.20 2.72 6.66
C TYR A 54 30.96 4.16 7.13
N LYS A 55 32.02 4.96 7.23
CA LYS A 55 32.04 6.34 7.78
C LYS A 55 30.97 7.28 7.11
N LYS A 56 30.70 7.12 5.81
CA LYS A 56 29.66 7.83 5.05
C LYS A 56 28.50 6.92 4.62
N GLY A 57 28.43 5.72 5.16
CA GLY A 57 27.52 4.68 4.68
C GLY A 57 26.04 5.02 4.80
N LYS A 58 25.65 5.76 5.85
CA LYS A 58 24.27 6.23 6.00
C LYS A 58 23.82 7.16 4.88
N VAL A 59 24.71 8.08 4.44
CA VAL A 59 24.42 9.00 3.33
C VAL A 59 24.34 8.23 2.01
N ILE A 60 25.32 7.34 1.76
CA ILE A 60 25.35 6.50 0.56
C ILE A 60 24.07 5.65 0.49
N LYS A 61 23.68 5.02 1.61
CA LYS A 61 22.43 4.25 1.69
C LYS A 61 21.21 5.10 1.33
N LEU A 62 21.08 6.30 1.91
CA LEU A 62 19.97 7.20 1.61
C LEU A 62 19.91 7.54 0.12
N VAL A 63 21.04 7.96 -0.47
CA VAL A 63 21.10 8.31 -1.90
C VAL A 63 20.72 7.13 -2.78
N LEU A 64 21.24 5.94 -2.49
CA LEU A 64 20.92 4.74 -3.24
C LEU A 64 19.44 4.37 -3.10
N VAL A 65 18.87 4.42 -1.90
CA VAL A 65 17.45 4.14 -1.68
C VAL A 65 16.59 5.08 -2.52
N VAL A 66 16.83 6.39 -2.47
CA VAL A 66 16.06 7.36 -3.25
C VAL A 66 16.23 7.12 -4.76
N LEU A 67 17.47 6.90 -5.24
CA LEU A 67 17.72 6.62 -6.66
C LEU A 67 16.99 5.35 -7.13
N PHE A 68 17.03 4.27 -6.37
CA PHE A 68 16.35 3.03 -6.73
C PHE A 68 14.82 3.17 -6.70
N LEU A 69 14.25 3.93 -5.76
CA LEU A 69 12.82 4.21 -5.75
C LEU A 69 12.38 4.98 -7.00
N TRP A 70 13.12 6.00 -7.40
CA TRP A 70 12.82 6.76 -8.62
C TRP A 70 13.08 5.94 -9.89
N PHE A 71 14.12 5.12 -9.92
CA PHE A 71 14.34 4.17 -11.02
C PHE A 71 13.17 3.20 -11.16
N PHE A 72 12.68 2.64 -10.04
CA PHE A 72 11.47 1.83 -10.04
C PHE A 72 10.25 2.61 -10.57
N ALA A 73 10.08 3.88 -10.20
CA ALA A 73 9.00 4.71 -10.71
C ALA A 73 9.02 4.83 -12.24
N VAL A 74 10.22 5.01 -12.82
CA VAL A 74 10.41 5.06 -14.28
C VAL A 74 10.04 3.72 -14.92
N LEU A 75 10.51 2.59 -14.37
CA LEU A 75 10.18 1.24 -14.86
C LEU A 75 8.68 0.95 -14.78
N ALA A 76 7.99 1.44 -13.73
CA ALA A 76 6.55 1.31 -13.55
C ALA A 76 5.73 2.33 -14.36
N GLY A 77 6.35 3.06 -15.30
CA GLY A 77 5.69 3.98 -16.21
C GLY A 77 5.25 5.30 -15.60
N MET A 78 5.85 5.75 -14.46
CA MET A 78 5.58 7.04 -13.80
C MET A 78 4.09 7.30 -13.56
N SER A 79 3.30 6.26 -13.32
CA SER A 79 1.87 6.42 -13.05
C SER A 79 1.64 7.33 -11.84
N ALA A 80 0.50 8.03 -11.81
CA ALA A 80 0.17 8.97 -10.72
C ALA A 80 0.27 8.31 -9.32
N SER A 81 -0.15 7.05 -9.19
CA SER A 81 -0.05 6.29 -7.94
C SER A 81 1.41 6.05 -7.52
N VAL A 82 2.25 5.62 -8.44
CA VAL A 82 3.67 5.33 -8.19
C VAL A 82 4.44 6.61 -7.86
N THR A 83 4.23 7.66 -8.63
CA THR A 83 4.89 8.96 -8.42
C THR A 83 4.58 9.51 -7.02
N ARG A 84 3.31 9.46 -6.59
CA ARG A 84 2.91 9.84 -5.23
C ARG A 84 3.64 9.01 -4.17
N ALA A 85 3.61 7.69 -4.33
CA ALA A 85 4.22 6.78 -3.37
C ALA A 85 5.74 6.98 -3.27
N VAL A 86 6.44 7.10 -4.40
CA VAL A 86 7.89 7.30 -4.42
C VAL A 86 8.26 8.65 -3.81
N THR A 87 7.53 9.74 -4.11
CA THR A 87 7.75 11.05 -3.48
C THR A 87 7.57 10.97 -1.97
N MET A 88 6.48 10.34 -1.50
CA MET A 88 6.17 10.17 -0.09
C MET A 88 7.26 9.36 0.63
N PHE A 89 7.64 8.20 0.09
CA PHE A 89 8.66 7.34 0.71
C PHE A 89 10.06 7.89 0.61
N SER A 90 10.39 8.67 -0.43
CA SER A 90 11.65 9.43 -0.49
C SER A 90 11.72 10.48 0.62
N ALA A 91 10.63 11.24 0.82
CA ALA A 91 10.55 12.21 1.90
C ALA A 91 10.66 11.54 3.27
N ILE A 92 10.03 10.37 3.49
CA ILE A 92 10.14 9.59 4.73
C ILE A 92 11.58 9.12 4.95
N ALA A 93 12.25 8.59 3.92
CA ALA A 93 13.64 8.14 4.02
C ALA A 93 14.58 9.30 4.41
N ILE A 94 14.40 10.47 3.80
CA ILE A 94 15.14 11.69 4.12
C ILE A 94 14.84 12.16 5.56
N GLY A 95 13.56 12.20 5.95
CA GLY A 95 13.13 12.61 7.29
C GLY A 95 13.70 11.70 8.39
N GLN A 96 13.69 10.40 8.16
CA GLN A 96 14.28 9.41 9.08
C GLN A 96 15.81 9.55 9.17
N PHE A 97 16.49 9.86 8.07
CA PHE A 97 17.94 10.09 8.08
C PHE A 97 18.32 11.24 9.03
N PHE A 98 17.53 12.30 9.09
CA PHE A 98 17.76 13.43 9.99
C PHE A 98 17.27 13.19 11.43
N ASN A 99 16.79 11.98 11.77
CA ASN A 99 16.28 11.59 13.10
C ASN A 99 15.27 12.58 13.68
N LYS A 100 14.43 13.19 12.85
CA LYS A 100 13.42 14.15 13.31
C LYS A 100 12.30 13.44 14.08
N ARG A 101 11.91 14.03 15.20
CA ARG A 101 10.68 13.63 15.90
C ARG A 101 9.50 13.83 14.95
N ASN A 102 8.61 12.85 14.83
CA ASN A 102 7.50 12.85 13.88
C ASN A 102 7.93 12.92 12.39
N ALA A 103 9.08 12.34 12.05
CA ALA A 103 9.62 12.34 10.68
C ALA A 103 8.60 11.85 9.63
N ILE A 104 7.79 10.84 9.96
CA ILE A 104 6.82 10.25 9.03
C ILE A 104 5.72 11.25 8.71
N GLU A 105 5.10 11.86 9.73
CA GLU A 105 4.01 12.82 9.56
C GLU A 105 4.47 14.08 8.82
N GLN A 106 5.60 14.67 9.22
CA GLN A 106 6.19 15.83 8.54
C GLN A 106 6.55 15.54 7.09
N SER A 107 7.10 14.36 6.81
CA SER A 107 7.44 13.93 5.45
C SER A 107 6.19 13.73 4.58
N LEU A 108 5.11 13.23 5.17
CA LEU A 108 3.83 13.07 4.47
C LEU A 108 3.27 14.45 4.06
N ILE A 109 3.22 15.40 5.00
CA ILE A 109 2.74 16.77 4.74
C ILE A 109 3.64 17.44 3.69
N PHE A 110 4.96 17.30 3.81
CA PHE A 110 5.91 17.86 2.85
C PHE A 110 5.73 17.27 1.45
N SER A 111 5.55 15.94 1.33
CA SER A 111 5.34 15.29 0.03
C SER A 111 4.02 15.71 -0.61
N MET A 112 2.96 15.88 0.20
CA MET A 112 1.67 16.39 -0.27
C MET A 112 1.80 17.82 -0.80
N PHE A 113 2.44 18.71 -0.04
CA PHE A 113 2.69 20.09 -0.43
C PHE A 113 3.52 20.17 -1.73
N LEU A 114 4.61 19.41 -1.82
CA LEU A 114 5.47 19.38 -3.01
C LEU A 114 4.70 18.95 -4.26
N LEU A 115 3.89 17.90 -4.16
CA LEU A 115 3.10 17.42 -5.30
C LEU A 115 2.00 18.41 -5.71
N LEU A 116 1.36 19.07 -4.77
CA LEU A 116 0.38 20.12 -5.05
C LEU A 116 1.02 21.38 -5.63
N LEU A 117 2.25 21.70 -5.26
CA LEU A 117 3.02 22.80 -5.85
C LEU A 117 3.35 22.52 -7.32
N LEU A 118 3.72 21.28 -7.64
CA LEU A 118 4.06 20.86 -9.01
C LEU A 118 2.82 20.66 -9.89
N LYS A 119 1.74 20.12 -9.32
CA LYS A 119 0.48 19.82 -10.02
C LYS A 119 -0.71 20.12 -9.10
N PRO A 120 -1.19 21.40 -9.04
CA PRO A 120 -2.29 21.79 -8.14
C PRO A 120 -3.58 21.00 -8.37
N LEU A 121 -3.85 20.58 -9.61
CA LEU A 121 -5.04 19.80 -9.96
C LEU A 121 -5.08 18.41 -9.30
N PHE A 122 -3.96 17.92 -8.74
CA PHE A 122 -3.97 16.68 -7.96
C PHE A 122 -4.89 16.75 -6.75
N LEU A 123 -5.20 17.95 -6.24
CA LEU A 123 -6.17 18.10 -5.17
C LEU A 123 -7.56 17.50 -5.52
N PHE A 124 -7.94 17.53 -6.80
CA PHE A 124 -9.19 16.98 -7.31
C PHE A 124 -9.10 15.55 -7.81
N ASP A 125 -7.89 14.98 -7.84
CA ASP A 125 -7.67 13.57 -8.20
C ASP A 125 -8.09 12.65 -7.06
N VAL A 126 -9.08 11.80 -7.31
CA VAL A 126 -9.64 10.85 -6.31
C VAL A 126 -8.55 9.94 -5.75
N GLY A 127 -7.65 9.47 -6.61
CA GLY A 127 -6.54 8.62 -6.18
C GLY A 127 -5.56 9.36 -5.27
N PHE A 128 -5.31 10.67 -5.50
CA PHE A 128 -4.51 11.50 -4.63
C PHE A 128 -5.16 11.63 -3.24
N GLN A 129 -6.43 12.00 -3.20
CA GLN A 129 -7.18 12.15 -1.96
C GLN A 129 -7.20 10.84 -1.16
N LEU A 130 -7.57 9.72 -1.78
CA LEU A 130 -7.62 8.41 -1.12
C LEU A 130 -6.24 7.94 -0.61
N SER A 131 -5.16 8.19 -1.38
CA SER A 131 -3.81 7.81 -0.96
C SER A 131 -3.37 8.53 0.31
N TYR A 132 -3.55 9.84 0.38
CA TYR A 132 -3.16 10.62 1.55
C TYR A 132 -4.05 10.34 2.75
N LEU A 133 -5.38 10.24 2.54
CA LEU A 133 -6.31 9.90 3.60
C LEU A 133 -6.05 8.52 4.20
N ALA A 134 -5.68 7.53 3.39
CA ALA A 134 -5.29 6.22 3.88
C ALA A 134 -4.07 6.31 4.82
N VAL A 135 -3.03 7.03 4.41
CA VAL A 135 -1.80 7.14 5.20
C VAL A 135 -2.00 7.99 6.46
N PHE A 136 -2.76 9.09 6.39
CA PHE A 136 -3.14 9.85 7.57
C PHE A 136 -3.97 8.99 8.54
N GLY A 137 -4.93 8.22 8.04
CA GLY A 137 -5.69 7.27 8.84
C GLY A 137 -4.76 6.28 9.56
N ILE A 138 -3.79 5.70 8.84
CA ILE A 138 -2.81 4.79 9.46
C ILE A 138 -2.00 5.50 10.54
N ILE A 139 -1.48 6.71 10.29
CA ILE A 139 -0.60 7.41 11.25
C ILE A 139 -1.36 7.80 12.53
N TRP A 140 -2.59 8.27 12.41
CA TRP A 140 -3.34 8.82 13.56
C TRP A 140 -4.22 7.79 14.26
N VAL A 141 -4.81 6.87 13.51
CA VAL A 141 -5.83 5.93 14.02
C VAL A 141 -5.25 4.59 14.43
N GLN A 142 -4.29 4.04 13.66
CA GLN A 142 -3.71 2.73 13.92
C GLN A 142 -3.06 2.61 15.31
N PRO A 143 -2.29 3.57 15.83
CA PRO A 143 -1.69 3.45 17.15
C PRO A 143 -2.72 3.29 18.27
N VAL A 144 -3.90 3.93 18.14
CA VAL A 144 -4.99 3.82 19.10
C VAL A 144 -5.54 2.38 19.12
N PHE A 145 -5.86 1.84 17.96
CA PHE A 145 -6.38 0.47 17.87
C PHE A 145 -5.34 -0.59 18.25
N TYR A 146 -4.09 -0.39 17.87
CA TYR A 146 -3.04 -1.35 18.19
C TYR A 146 -2.81 -1.49 19.71
N GLN A 147 -2.98 -0.40 20.46
CA GLN A 147 -2.83 -0.41 21.91
C GLN A 147 -3.96 -1.13 22.66
N LEU A 148 -5.13 -1.35 22.02
CA LEU A 148 -6.26 -2.03 22.64
C LEU A 148 -5.95 -3.49 23.00
N TRP A 149 -5.06 -4.12 22.26
CA TRP A 149 -4.66 -5.50 22.50
C TRP A 149 -3.17 -5.70 22.15
N LYS A 150 -2.44 -6.35 23.07
CA LYS A 150 -1.02 -6.68 22.89
C LYS A 150 -0.82 -8.19 22.97
N PRO A 151 -0.96 -8.93 21.86
CA PRO A 151 -0.78 -10.38 21.86
C PRO A 151 0.64 -10.77 22.27
N LYS A 152 0.75 -11.87 23.04
CA LYS A 152 2.05 -12.42 23.48
C LYS A 152 2.81 -13.12 22.35
N TYR A 153 2.09 -13.73 21.40
CA TYR A 153 2.68 -14.50 20.32
C TYR A 153 2.97 -13.63 19.12
N TYR A 154 4.18 -13.69 18.60
CA TYR A 154 4.65 -12.88 17.47
C TYR A 154 3.74 -12.94 16.22
N ILE A 155 3.27 -14.15 15.84
CA ILE A 155 2.41 -14.33 14.67
C ILE A 155 1.06 -13.64 14.88
N ILE A 156 0.47 -13.75 16.07
CA ILE A 156 -0.81 -13.12 16.40
C ILE A 156 -0.63 -11.60 16.46
N ASP A 157 0.48 -11.11 17.01
CA ASP A 157 0.79 -9.67 17.04
C ASP A 157 0.92 -9.10 15.63
N LYS A 158 1.61 -9.80 14.71
CA LYS A 158 1.69 -9.38 13.30
C LYS A 158 0.33 -9.39 12.60
N GLY A 159 -0.50 -10.38 12.87
CA GLY A 159 -1.89 -10.42 12.38
C GLY A 159 -2.72 -9.25 12.92
N TRP A 160 -2.60 -8.96 14.22
CA TRP A 160 -3.27 -7.81 14.85
C TRP A 160 -2.78 -6.48 14.29
N GLN A 161 -1.48 -6.32 14.12
CA GLN A 161 -0.89 -5.13 13.49
C GLN A 161 -1.44 -4.92 12.07
N LEU A 162 -1.48 -5.97 11.25
CA LEU A 162 -2.02 -5.89 9.90
C LEU A 162 -3.51 -5.56 9.88
N PHE A 163 -4.29 -6.16 10.80
CA PHE A 163 -5.71 -5.86 10.96
C PHE A 163 -5.94 -4.39 11.33
N THR A 164 -5.24 -3.88 12.35
CA THR A 164 -5.38 -2.49 12.82
C THR A 164 -4.92 -1.47 11.77
N VAL A 165 -3.87 -1.77 11.00
CA VAL A 165 -3.46 -0.95 9.85
C VAL A 165 -4.55 -0.91 8.78
N SER A 166 -5.14 -2.06 8.44
CA SER A 166 -6.23 -2.13 7.45
C SER A 166 -7.48 -1.37 7.91
N LEU A 167 -7.83 -1.50 9.20
CA LEU A 167 -8.95 -0.77 9.80
C LEU A 167 -8.71 0.73 9.79
N ALA A 168 -7.52 1.16 10.18
CA ALA A 168 -7.15 2.57 10.21
C ALA A 168 -7.15 3.21 8.81
N ALA A 169 -6.59 2.51 7.82
CA ALA A 169 -6.64 2.94 6.43
C ALA A 169 -8.10 3.05 5.94
N LEU A 170 -8.93 2.04 6.25
CA LEU A 170 -10.34 2.06 5.89
C LEU A 170 -11.07 3.26 6.49
N ILE A 171 -10.91 3.55 7.78
CA ILE A 171 -11.53 4.69 8.45
C ILE A 171 -11.15 6.00 7.74
N GLY A 172 -9.88 6.14 7.33
CA GLY A 172 -9.43 7.31 6.58
C GLY A 172 -10.09 7.46 5.21
N VAL A 173 -10.29 6.37 4.46
CA VAL A 173 -10.80 6.43 3.08
C VAL A 173 -12.30 6.21 2.95
N LEU A 174 -12.96 5.60 3.94
CA LEU A 174 -14.34 5.12 3.84
C LEU A 174 -15.33 6.22 3.43
N PRO A 175 -15.36 7.42 4.05
CA PRO A 175 -16.35 8.43 3.69
C PRO A 175 -16.22 8.86 2.23
N LEU A 176 -14.98 9.06 1.77
CA LEU A 176 -14.69 9.47 0.40
C LEU A 176 -14.94 8.34 -0.59
N SER A 177 -14.60 7.10 -0.23
CA SER A 177 -14.85 5.92 -1.05
C SER A 177 -16.34 5.68 -1.28
N LEU A 178 -17.16 5.82 -0.24
CA LEU A 178 -18.61 5.72 -0.35
C LEU A 178 -19.21 6.83 -1.24
N PHE A 179 -18.67 8.04 -1.16
CA PHE A 179 -19.11 9.16 -1.97
C PHE A 179 -18.82 8.96 -3.46
N TYR A 180 -17.61 8.45 -3.82
CA TYR A 180 -17.22 8.30 -5.21
C TYR A 180 -17.69 6.98 -5.85
N PHE A 181 -17.65 5.89 -5.08
CA PHE A 181 -17.87 4.55 -5.65
C PHE A 181 -19.24 3.97 -5.31
N HIS A 182 -19.96 4.51 -4.33
CA HIS A 182 -21.29 4.05 -3.92
C HIS A 182 -21.37 2.56 -3.55
N GLN A 183 -20.22 1.94 -3.22
CA GLN A 183 -20.11 0.53 -2.88
C GLN A 183 -19.10 0.29 -1.75
N PHE A 184 -19.32 -0.78 -0.99
CA PHE A 184 -18.43 -1.20 0.08
C PHE A 184 -18.22 -2.72 0.07
N PRO A 185 -17.02 -3.22 -0.19
CA PRO A 185 -16.70 -4.64 -0.09
C PRO A 185 -16.50 -5.03 1.38
N GLY A 186 -17.52 -5.64 2.01
CA GLY A 186 -17.49 -5.98 3.44
C GLY A 186 -16.37 -6.96 3.83
N LEU A 187 -15.93 -7.81 2.89
CA LEU A 187 -14.80 -8.73 3.11
C LEU A 187 -13.41 -8.09 2.90
N PHE A 188 -13.34 -6.77 2.76
CA PHE A 188 -12.08 -6.02 2.60
C PHE A 188 -11.01 -6.42 3.63
N PHE A 189 -11.39 -6.61 4.89
CA PHE A 189 -10.44 -7.01 5.95
C PHE A 189 -9.86 -8.40 5.72
N VAL A 190 -10.72 -9.36 5.33
CA VAL A 190 -10.30 -10.73 5.03
C VAL A 190 -9.37 -10.73 3.82
N SER A 191 -9.73 -9.96 2.78
CA SER A 191 -8.88 -9.79 1.60
C SER A 191 -7.51 -9.24 1.97
N ASN A 192 -7.44 -8.16 2.73
CA ASN A 192 -6.17 -7.55 3.10
C ASN A 192 -5.32 -8.47 4.00
N LEU A 193 -5.93 -9.14 4.96
CA LEU A 193 -5.22 -10.03 5.87
C LEU A 193 -4.60 -11.22 5.14
N LEU A 194 -5.28 -11.73 4.10
CA LEU A 194 -4.79 -12.85 3.30
C LEU A 194 -3.83 -12.39 2.18
N ILE A 195 -4.19 -11.34 1.43
CA ILE A 195 -3.50 -10.98 0.19
C ILE A 195 -2.21 -10.18 0.45
N ILE A 196 -2.18 -9.28 1.46
CA ILE A 196 -1.01 -8.42 1.71
C ILE A 196 0.27 -9.23 2.02
N PRO A 197 0.24 -10.30 2.86
CA PRO A 197 1.42 -11.14 3.05
C PRO A 197 1.89 -11.83 1.76
N PHE A 198 0.97 -12.30 0.93
CA PHE A 198 1.32 -12.87 -0.37
C PHE A 198 2.00 -11.85 -1.28
N LEU A 199 1.53 -10.61 -1.29
CA LEU A 199 2.13 -9.55 -2.09
C LEU A 199 3.59 -9.31 -1.71
N GLY A 200 3.91 -9.30 -0.41
CA GLY A 200 5.28 -9.19 0.08
C GLY A 200 6.17 -10.32 -0.46
N ILE A 201 5.69 -11.56 -0.39
CA ILE A 201 6.38 -12.74 -0.92
C ILE A 201 6.54 -12.64 -2.45
N ILE A 202 5.46 -12.30 -3.17
CA ILE A 202 5.47 -12.21 -4.64
C ILE A 202 6.45 -11.14 -5.11
N LEU A 203 6.48 -9.97 -4.49
CA LEU A 203 7.41 -8.90 -4.86
C LEU A 203 8.86 -9.30 -4.59
N SER A 204 9.13 -9.86 -3.39
CA SER A 204 10.49 -10.26 -3.02
C SER A 204 11.03 -11.37 -3.90
N THR A 205 10.25 -12.44 -4.11
CA THR A 205 10.64 -13.55 -4.97
C THR A 205 10.63 -13.15 -6.44
N GLY A 206 9.71 -12.30 -6.87
CA GLY A 206 9.62 -11.81 -8.24
C GLY A 206 10.85 -11.05 -8.69
N ILE A 207 11.44 -10.20 -7.83
CA ILE A 207 12.70 -9.52 -8.13
C ILE A 207 13.84 -10.54 -8.29
N ILE A 208 13.91 -11.55 -7.44
CA ILE A 208 14.92 -12.63 -7.56
C ILE A 208 14.73 -13.39 -8.88
N VAL A 209 13.49 -13.76 -9.21
CA VAL A 209 13.16 -14.46 -10.47
C VAL A 209 13.56 -13.60 -11.67
N LEU A 210 13.29 -12.30 -11.68
CA LEU A 210 13.69 -11.40 -12.76
C LEU A 210 15.20 -11.33 -12.92
N VAL A 211 15.95 -11.18 -11.83
CA VAL A 211 17.43 -11.15 -11.86
C VAL A 211 17.99 -12.46 -12.38
N LEU A 212 17.55 -13.60 -11.86
CA LEU A 212 18.01 -14.92 -12.32
C LEU A 212 17.62 -15.20 -13.78
N SER A 213 16.46 -14.77 -14.21
CA SER A 213 16.01 -14.87 -15.60
C SER A 213 16.89 -14.07 -16.55
N TYR A 214 17.28 -12.86 -16.17
CA TYR A 214 18.17 -12.01 -16.96
C TYR A 214 19.53 -12.68 -17.22
N TYR A 215 20.08 -13.38 -16.23
CA TYR A 215 21.34 -14.12 -16.37
C TYR A 215 21.16 -15.55 -16.90
N SER A 216 19.95 -15.94 -17.36
CA SER A 216 19.63 -17.29 -17.80
C SER A 216 19.94 -18.38 -16.75
N LEU A 217 19.95 -18.03 -15.47
CA LEU A 217 20.24 -18.91 -14.33
C LEU A 217 18.98 -19.36 -13.59
N LEU A 218 17.77 -19.14 -14.17
CA LEU A 218 16.50 -19.41 -13.49
C LEU A 218 16.19 -20.91 -13.50
N PRO A 219 16.18 -21.60 -12.33
CA PRO A 219 15.84 -23.01 -12.26
C PRO A 219 14.34 -23.24 -12.51
N ALA A 220 13.98 -24.32 -13.21
CA ALA A 220 12.59 -24.64 -13.52
C ALA A 220 11.70 -24.78 -12.27
N PHE A 221 12.23 -25.30 -11.16
CA PHE A 221 11.47 -25.43 -9.92
C PHE A 221 11.03 -24.06 -9.35
N MET A 222 11.87 -23.01 -9.49
CA MET A 222 11.51 -21.65 -9.04
C MET A 222 10.34 -21.09 -9.85
N VAL A 223 10.29 -21.34 -11.16
CA VAL A 223 9.16 -20.94 -12.01
C VAL A 223 7.87 -21.61 -11.53
N THR A 224 7.94 -22.91 -11.23
CA THR A 224 6.79 -23.70 -10.76
C THR A 224 6.30 -23.20 -9.40
N ILE A 225 7.21 -22.97 -8.44
CA ILE A 225 6.86 -22.45 -7.10
C ILE A 225 6.25 -21.05 -7.21
N TYR A 226 6.89 -20.16 -7.97
CA TYR A 226 6.41 -18.78 -8.12
C TYR A 226 5.05 -18.71 -8.81
N GLY A 227 4.85 -19.51 -9.86
CA GLY A 227 3.56 -19.67 -10.52
C GLY A 227 2.48 -20.25 -9.58
N GLY A 228 2.87 -21.20 -8.72
CA GLY A 228 2.01 -21.74 -7.68
C GLY A 228 1.53 -20.69 -6.67
N ILE A 229 2.43 -19.84 -6.18
CA ILE A 229 2.09 -18.73 -5.25
C ILE A 229 1.07 -17.80 -5.89
N ILE A 230 1.28 -17.41 -7.15
CA ILE A 230 0.34 -16.53 -7.88
C ILE A 230 -1.01 -17.23 -8.12
N SER A 231 -0.99 -18.53 -8.42
CA SER A 231 -2.22 -19.30 -8.57
C SER A 231 -3.04 -19.35 -7.28
N VAL A 232 -2.39 -19.57 -6.14
CA VAL A 232 -3.05 -19.55 -4.81
C VAL A 232 -3.63 -18.17 -4.54
N LEU A 233 -2.89 -17.09 -4.79
CA LEU A 233 -3.39 -15.72 -4.64
C LEU A 233 -4.67 -15.52 -5.45
N ASN A 234 -4.65 -15.88 -6.75
CA ASN A 234 -5.80 -15.69 -7.62
C ASN A 234 -7.01 -16.53 -7.17
N LYS A 235 -6.79 -17.79 -6.77
CA LYS A 235 -7.87 -18.64 -6.22
C LYS A 235 -8.47 -18.04 -4.98
N THR A 236 -7.66 -17.48 -4.08
CA THR A 236 -8.12 -16.80 -2.87
C THR A 236 -8.98 -15.58 -3.22
N VAL A 237 -8.54 -14.74 -4.16
CA VAL A 237 -9.31 -13.58 -4.62
C VAL A 237 -10.64 -14.00 -5.24
N VAL A 238 -10.64 -15.00 -6.13
CA VAL A 238 -11.86 -15.53 -6.76
C VAL A 238 -12.82 -16.11 -5.72
N PHE A 239 -12.29 -16.84 -4.73
CA PHE A 239 -13.11 -17.39 -3.64
C PHE A 239 -13.81 -16.27 -2.85
N ILE A 240 -13.09 -15.20 -2.49
CA ILE A 240 -13.66 -14.06 -1.77
C ILE A 240 -14.66 -13.31 -2.66
N ALA A 241 -14.35 -13.11 -3.94
CA ALA A 241 -15.21 -12.40 -4.90
C ALA A 241 -16.56 -13.10 -5.12
N LYS A 242 -16.62 -14.43 -4.96
CA LYS A 242 -17.87 -15.22 -5.05
C LYS A 242 -18.82 -15.01 -3.87
N GLN A 243 -18.37 -14.39 -2.77
CA GLN A 243 -19.20 -14.10 -1.60
C GLN A 243 -19.98 -12.79 -1.80
N GLU A 244 -20.86 -12.75 -2.79
CA GLU A 244 -21.60 -11.54 -3.18
C GLU A 244 -22.49 -10.96 -2.07
N ALA A 245 -22.90 -11.79 -1.10
CA ALA A 245 -23.69 -11.34 0.06
C ALA A 245 -22.97 -10.26 0.92
N PHE A 246 -21.66 -10.14 0.81
CA PHE A 246 -20.86 -9.14 1.52
C PHE A 246 -20.46 -7.95 0.66
N LEU A 247 -20.94 -7.84 -0.57
CA LEU A 247 -20.75 -6.67 -1.41
C LEU A 247 -21.97 -5.76 -1.29
N PHE A 248 -21.82 -4.67 -0.56
CA PHE A 248 -22.86 -3.66 -0.44
C PHE A 248 -22.72 -2.69 -1.60
N SER A 249 -23.64 -2.75 -2.56
CA SER A 249 -23.74 -1.84 -3.72
C SER A 249 -24.86 -0.83 -3.52
N ASP A 250 -24.91 0.17 -4.41
CA ASP A 250 -25.96 1.17 -4.49
C ASP A 250 -26.20 1.98 -3.21
N ILE A 251 -25.10 2.23 -2.45
CA ILE A 251 -25.14 3.03 -1.24
C ILE A 251 -25.30 4.51 -1.61
N SER A 252 -26.48 5.08 -1.34
CA SER A 252 -26.73 6.51 -1.54
C SER A 252 -25.97 7.33 -0.48
N PHE A 253 -24.86 7.95 -0.89
CA PHE A 253 -24.00 8.73 -0.01
C PHE A 253 -23.70 10.12 -0.60
N SER A 254 -24.28 11.16 -0.01
CA SER A 254 -24.11 12.54 -0.46
C SER A 254 -22.85 13.21 0.11
N ALA A 255 -22.40 14.31 -0.49
CA ALA A 255 -21.27 15.09 0.01
C ALA A 255 -21.49 15.57 1.46
N VAL A 256 -22.72 15.93 1.82
CA VAL A 256 -23.03 16.34 3.21
C VAL A 256 -22.78 15.20 4.20
N LYS A 257 -23.26 13.97 3.88
CA LYS A 257 -23.01 12.78 4.70
C LYS A 257 -21.51 12.48 4.82
N MET A 258 -20.76 12.65 3.73
CA MET A 258 -19.30 12.48 3.72
C MET A 258 -18.62 13.44 4.70
N PHE A 259 -18.92 14.74 4.63
CA PHE A 259 -18.33 15.73 5.52
C PHE A 259 -18.73 15.50 6.99
N LEU A 260 -20.00 15.19 7.25
CA LEU A 260 -20.48 14.89 8.61
C LEU A 260 -19.76 13.66 9.19
N LEU A 261 -19.54 12.63 8.38
CA LEU A 261 -18.83 11.42 8.83
C LEU A 261 -17.36 11.72 9.14
N TYR A 262 -16.67 12.56 8.34
CA TYR A 262 -15.30 13.00 8.69
C TYR A 262 -15.28 13.83 9.97
N LEU A 263 -16.22 14.74 10.17
CA LEU A 263 -16.30 15.53 11.41
C LEU A 263 -16.51 14.61 12.63
N LEU A 264 -17.38 13.60 12.50
CA LEU A 264 -17.62 12.61 13.56
C LEU A 264 -16.35 11.80 13.87
N ILE A 265 -15.65 11.33 12.84
CA ILE A 265 -14.38 10.57 13.00
C ILE A 265 -13.35 11.44 13.72
N ILE A 266 -13.15 12.68 13.29
CA ILE A 266 -12.19 13.60 13.90
C ILE A 266 -12.57 13.89 15.35
N ALA A 267 -13.83 14.22 15.64
CA ALA A 267 -14.30 14.49 16.99
C ALA A 267 -14.12 13.29 17.92
N TYR A 268 -14.44 12.07 17.43
CA TYR A 268 -14.26 10.83 18.19
C TYR A 268 -12.79 10.58 18.56
N PHE A 269 -11.88 10.68 17.59
CA PHE A 269 -10.45 10.47 17.87
C PHE A 269 -9.85 11.59 18.72
N GLN A 270 -10.28 12.83 18.57
CA GLN A 270 -9.85 13.92 19.47
C GLN A 270 -10.33 13.70 20.91
N PHE A 271 -11.50 13.09 21.10
CA PHE A 271 -12.01 12.75 22.44
C PHE A 271 -11.22 11.60 23.08
N ILE A 272 -10.83 10.59 22.32
CA ILE A 272 -10.06 9.44 22.83
C ILE A 272 -8.59 9.79 23.11
N LEU A 273 -8.00 10.73 22.34
CA LEU A 273 -6.60 11.11 22.47
C LEU A 273 -6.35 12.16 23.57
N LYS A 274 -7.41 12.70 24.17
CA LYS A 274 -7.32 13.51 25.39
C LYS A 274 -7.31 12.64 26.62
#